data_f33f0e0e493cfdb96f02338ca51a8edf
#
_entry.id   f33f0e0e493cfdb96f02338ca51a8edf
#
_cell.length_a   1.000
_cell.length_b   1.000
_cell.length_c   1.000
_cell.angle_alpha   90.00
_cell.angle_beta   90.00
_cell.angle_gamma   90.00
#
_symmetry.space_group_name_H-M   'P 1'
#
loop_
_entity.id
_entity.type
_entity.pdbx_description
1 polymer ?
#
loop_
_entity_poly.entity_id
_entity_poly.type
_entity_poly.pdbx_seq_one_letter_code
_entity_poly.pdbx_strand_id
1 'polypeptide(L)'
;MSQISRDILSDITVHMKYAKYIPELNRRETWEELVTRNLEMHVKKYPELTDQINEAYKYVYDKKVLPSMRSLQFSGKPIEISPNRLYNCSYLPIDHIDSFSETMFLLLSGCGVGYSVQQHHVGRLPHIIKPFEKRHRRFVIGDSIEGWADAVKVLIESYLGGRRCSKIKFDFSDIRPKGARLVTSGGKAPGPQPLKECLVKVQGILDNKEDGTQLTSLEVHDIICHIADAVLAGGIRRAAL
;
A
#
# COMPACT_ATOMS: atom_id res chain seq x y z
N MET A 1 7.34 -16.47 -33.80
CA MET A 1 6.01 -16.52 -33.18
C MET A 1 5.04 -16.00 -34.24
N SER A 2 4.00 -16.74 -34.59
CA SER A 2 3.00 -16.31 -35.58
C SER A 2 2.17 -15.13 -35.03
N GLN A 3 1.52 -14.35 -35.90
CA GLN A 3 0.64 -13.26 -35.51
C GLN A 3 -0.46 -13.81 -34.57
N ILE A 4 -1.09 -14.91 -34.93
CA ILE A 4 -2.12 -15.59 -34.15
C ILE A 4 -1.64 -15.92 -32.72
N SER A 5 -0.41 -16.40 -32.56
CA SER A 5 0.16 -16.71 -31.24
C SER A 5 0.34 -15.45 -30.38
N ARG A 6 0.68 -14.32 -31.00
CA ARG A 6 0.80 -13.02 -30.28
C ARG A 6 -0.57 -12.50 -29.84
N ASP A 7 -1.57 -12.60 -30.69
CA ASP A 7 -2.92 -12.13 -30.40
C ASP A 7 -3.53 -12.93 -29.23
N ILE A 8 -3.41 -14.26 -29.27
CA ILE A 8 -3.85 -15.16 -28.18
C ILE A 8 -3.12 -14.81 -26.87
N LEU A 9 -1.80 -14.63 -26.90
CA LEU A 9 -1.04 -14.27 -25.71
C LEU A 9 -1.44 -12.90 -25.15
N SER A 10 -1.70 -11.94 -26.03
CA SER A 10 -2.21 -10.61 -25.67
C SER A 10 -3.54 -10.73 -24.94
N ASP A 11 -4.50 -11.47 -25.49
CA ASP A 11 -5.84 -11.62 -24.92
C ASP A 11 -5.83 -12.35 -23.57
N ILE A 12 -5.02 -13.43 -23.47
CA ILE A 12 -4.79 -14.12 -22.20
C ILE A 12 -4.22 -13.14 -21.15
N THR A 13 -3.23 -12.33 -21.54
CA THR A 13 -2.57 -11.37 -20.64
C THR A 13 -3.55 -10.31 -20.16
N VAL A 14 -4.36 -9.73 -21.08
CA VAL A 14 -5.40 -8.76 -20.75
C VAL A 14 -6.40 -9.36 -19.76
N HIS A 15 -6.93 -10.55 -20.10
CA HIS A 15 -7.92 -11.22 -19.27
C HIS A 15 -7.41 -11.55 -17.88
N MET A 16 -6.20 -12.06 -17.75
CA MET A 16 -5.64 -12.49 -16.46
C MET A 16 -5.16 -11.34 -15.57
N LYS A 17 -4.66 -10.24 -16.16
CA LYS A 17 -3.92 -9.22 -15.41
C LYS A 17 -4.66 -7.89 -15.27
N TYR A 18 -5.48 -7.51 -16.25
CA TYR A 18 -6.02 -6.15 -16.34
C TYR A 18 -7.54 -6.08 -16.31
N ALA A 19 -8.22 -7.04 -16.93
CA ALA A 19 -9.67 -7.07 -17.03
C ALA A 19 -10.34 -7.25 -15.67
N LYS A 20 -11.26 -6.35 -15.30
CA LYS A 20 -12.09 -6.47 -14.10
C LYS A 20 -13.22 -7.47 -14.35
N TYR A 21 -13.66 -8.11 -13.25
CA TYR A 21 -14.81 -8.98 -13.29
C TYR A 21 -16.09 -8.14 -13.19
N ILE A 22 -17.02 -8.37 -14.13
CA ILE A 22 -18.33 -7.72 -14.20
C ILE A 22 -19.36 -8.73 -13.65
N PRO A 23 -19.86 -8.54 -12.41
CA PRO A 23 -20.77 -9.51 -11.79
C PRO A 23 -22.06 -9.73 -12.58
N GLU A 24 -22.61 -8.67 -13.16
CA GLU A 24 -23.88 -8.66 -13.89
C GLU A 24 -23.81 -9.51 -15.16
N LEU A 25 -22.63 -9.58 -15.77
CA LEU A 25 -22.39 -10.35 -16.99
C LEU A 25 -21.70 -11.69 -16.73
N ASN A 26 -21.35 -11.99 -15.46
CA ASN A 26 -20.63 -13.19 -15.04
C ASN A 26 -19.37 -13.46 -15.86
N ARG A 27 -18.66 -12.40 -16.28
CA ARG A 27 -17.41 -12.47 -17.04
C ARG A 27 -16.46 -11.32 -16.70
N ARG A 28 -15.26 -11.38 -17.21
CA ARG A 28 -14.33 -10.24 -17.17
C ARG A 28 -14.56 -9.29 -18.34
N GLU A 29 -14.05 -8.06 -18.19
CA GLU A 29 -14.03 -7.05 -19.26
C GLU A 29 -13.34 -7.57 -20.52
N THR A 30 -13.81 -7.13 -21.68
CA THR A 30 -13.06 -7.21 -22.94
C THR A 30 -11.97 -6.14 -22.99
N TRP A 31 -11.13 -6.17 -24.05
CA TRP A 31 -10.14 -5.12 -24.26
C TRP A 31 -10.80 -3.74 -24.43
N GLU A 32 -11.84 -3.68 -25.23
CA GLU A 32 -12.60 -2.45 -25.50
C GLU A 32 -13.21 -1.88 -24.22
N GLU A 33 -13.85 -2.69 -23.41
CA GLU A 33 -14.46 -2.27 -22.14
C GLU A 33 -13.40 -1.75 -21.15
N LEU A 34 -12.24 -2.42 -21.09
CA LEU A 34 -11.13 -2.02 -20.25
C LEU A 34 -10.55 -0.67 -20.68
N VAL A 35 -10.35 -0.49 -21.99
CA VAL A 35 -9.83 0.77 -22.55
C VAL A 35 -10.86 1.90 -22.37
N THR A 36 -12.13 1.62 -22.59
CA THR A 36 -13.22 2.60 -22.38
C THR A 36 -13.25 3.07 -20.93
N ARG A 37 -13.18 2.18 -19.97
CA ARG A 37 -13.11 2.53 -18.54
C ARG A 37 -11.92 3.45 -18.23
N ASN A 38 -10.77 3.21 -18.86
CA ASN A 38 -9.58 4.03 -18.67
C ASN A 38 -9.75 5.41 -19.32
N LEU A 39 -10.29 5.46 -20.55
CA LEU A 39 -10.62 6.69 -21.26
C LEU A 39 -11.61 7.57 -20.46
N GLU A 40 -12.73 6.99 -20.03
CA GLU A 40 -13.77 7.71 -19.28
C GLU A 40 -13.22 8.34 -17.99
N MET A 41 -12.33 7.64 -17.28
CA MET A 41 -11.67 8.20 -16.10
C MET A 41 -10.88 9.47 -16.42
N HIS A 42 -10.15 9.48 -17.55
CA HIS A 42 -9.37 10.65 -17.96
C HIS A 42 -10.27 11.79 -18.46
N VAL A 43 -11.28 11.51 -19.27
CA VAL A 43 -12.25 12.52 -19.73
C VAL A 43 -12.99 13.14 -18.53
N LYS A 44 -13.41 12.34 -17.57
CA LYS A 44 -14.07 12.83 -16.35
C LYS A 44 -13.17 13.79 -15.55
N LYS A 45 -11.86 13.50 -15.50
CA LYS A 45 -10.91 14.32 -14.75
C LYS A 45 -10.47 15.58 -15.49
N TYR A 46 -10.41 15.52 -16.83
CA TYR A 46 -9.93 16.58 -17.71
C TYR A 46 -10.90 16.81 -18.87
N PRO A 47 -12.11 17.32 -18.58
CA PRO A 47 -13.15 17.48 -19.60
C PRO A 47 -12.75 18.46 -20.72
N GLU A 48 -11.88 19.42 -20.42
CA GLU A 48 -11.34 20.38 -21.39
C GLU A 48 -10.43 19.74 -22.45
N LEU A 49 -9.90 18.53 -22.19
CA LEU A 49 -9.02 17.77 -23.09
C LEU A 49 -9.75 16.62 -23.79
N THR A 50 -11.08 16.56 -23.73
CA THR A 50 -11.88 15.44 -24.23
C THR A 50 -11.53 15.01 -25.64
N ASP A 51 -11.41 15.97 -26.57
CA ASP A 51 -11.13 15.66 -27.97
C ASP A 51 -9.73 15.06 -28.17
N GLN A 52 -8.74 15.63 -27.48
CA GLN A 52 -7.35 15.13 -27.52
C GLN A 52 -7.24 13.73 -26.91
N ILE A 53 -7.93 13.50 -25.78
CA ILE A 53 -7.98 12.19 -25.12
C ILE A 53 -8.63 11.17 -26.05
N ASN A 54 -9.77 11.47 -26.65
CA ASN A 54 -10.46 10.58 -27.58
C ASN A 54 -9.59 10.24 -28.79
N GLU A 55 -8.87 11.21 -29.35
CA GLU A 55 -7.95 10.98 -30.46
C GLU A 55 -6.80 10.04 -30.06
N ALA A 56 -6.15 10.30 -28.93
CA ALA A 56 -5.08 9.45 -28.41
C ALA A 56 -5.55 8.01 -28.15
N TYR A 57 -6.76 7.84 -27.63
CA TYR A 57 -7.31 6.53 -27.32
C TYR A 57 -7.67 5.66 -28.53
N LYS A 58 -7.83 6.24 -29.74
CA LYS A 58 -7.91 5.44 -30.98
C LYS A 58 -6.69 4.54 -31.14
N TYR A 59 -5.51 5.06 -30.83
CA TYR A 59 -4.26 4.28 -30.87
C TYR A 59 -4.17 3.25 -29.73
N VAL A 60 -4.81 3.52 -28.59
CA VAL A 60 -4.88 2.56 -27.48
C VAL A 60 -5.80 1.40 -27.83
N TYR A 61 -6.97 1.65 -28.41
CA TYR A 61 -7.88 0.59 -28.88
C TYR A 61 -7.20 -0.33 -29.89
N ASP A 62 -6.42 0.25 -30.79
CA ASP A 62 -5.63 -0.48 -31.79
C ASP A 62 -4.38 -1.19 -31.22
N LYS A 63 -4.13 -1.10 -29.91
CA LYS A 63 -2.92 -1.62 -29.25
C LYS A 63 -1.59 -1.07 -29.82
N LYS A 64 -1.62 0.10 -30.50
CA LYS A 64 -0.42 0.77 -31.04
C LYS A 64 0.37 1.51 -29.96
N VAL A 65 -0.35 2.06 -28.97
CA VAL A 65 0.20 2.72 -27.79
C VAL A 65 -0.53 2.18 -26.57
N LEU A 66 0.19 1.98 -25.48
CA LEU A 66 -0.41 1.50 -24.23
C LEU A 66 -0.23 2.54 -23.13
N PRO A 67 -1.28 2.86 -22.37
CA PRO A 67 -1.15 3.61 -21.11
C PRO A 67 -0.35 2.78 -20.09
N SER A 68 0.01 3.41 -18.97
CA SER A 68 0.59 2.69 -17.84
C SER A 68 -0.24 1.46 -17.50
N MET A 69 0.42 0.31 -17.29
CA MET A 69 -0.25 -0.93 -16.90
C MET A 69 -1.07 -0.76 -15.61
N ARG A 70 -0.60 0.07 -14.68
CA ARG A 70 -1.33 0.42 -13.47
C ARG A 70 -2.58 1.24 -13.76
N SER A 71 -2.50 2.17 -14.70
CA SER A 71 -3.66 2.93 -15.15
C SER A 71 -4.73 2.01 -15.74
N LEU A 72 -4.36 1.09 -16.62
CA LEU A 72 -5.29 0.09 -17.17
C LEU A 72 -5.89 -0.82 -16.09
N GLN A 73 -5.07 -1.31 -15.16
CA GLN A 73 -5.52 -2.24 -14.12
C GLN A 73 -6.49 -1.61 -13.13
N PHE A 74 -6.19 -0.39 -12.65
CA PHE A 74 -6.89 0.25 -11.55
C PHE A 74 -7.80 1.41 -11.95
N SER A 75 -7.89 1.78 -13.24
CA SER A 75 -8.75 2.89 -13.70
C SER A 75 -10.19 2.84 -13.16
N GLY A 76 -10.78 4.02 -13.06
CA GLY A 76 -12.06 4.26 -12.43
C GLY A 76 -11.93 4.42 -10.91
N LYS A 77 -12.94 3.99 -10.16
CA LYS A 77 -13.07 4.21 -8.72
C LYS A 77 -11.81 3.95 -7.88
N PRO A 78 -10.98 2.90 -8.11
CA PRO A 78 -9.76 2.69 -7.32
C PRO A 78 -8.74 3.82 -7.43
N ILE A 79 -8.53 4.38 -8.63
CA ILE A 79 -7.62 5.52 -8.84
C ILE A 79 -8.25 6.83 -8.38
N GLU A 80 -9.56 7.01 -8.61
CA GLU A 80 -10.28 8.21 -8.17
C GLU A 80 -10.22 8.39 -6.66
N ILE A 81 -10.29 7.29 -5.90
CA ILE A 81 -10.19 7.30 -4.42
C ILE A 81 -8.73 7.40 -3.96
N SER A 82 -7.81 6.70 -4.63
CA SER A 82 -6.43 6.53 -4.17
C SER A 82 -5.46 6.59 -5.37
N PRO A 83 -5.12 7.82 -5.84
CA PRO A 83 -4.26 8.03 -7.02
C PRO A 83 -2.85 7.45 -6.90
N ASN A 84 -2.37 7.25 -5.67
CA ASN A 84 -1.08 6.62 -5.37
C ASN A 84 -0.96 5.20 -5.96
N ARG A 85 -2.07 4.53 -6.27
CA ARG A 85 -2.09 3.23 -6.98
C ARG A 85 -1.49 3.26 -8.38
N LEU A 86 -1.29 4.45 -8.96
CA LEU A 86 -0.62 4.63 -10.25
C LEU A 86 0.90 4.38 -10.18
N TYR A 87 1.50 4.54 -9.00
CA TYR A 87 2.94 4.42 -8.82
C TYR A 87 3.35 2.96 -8.60
N ASN A 88 4.47 2.56 -9.22
CA ASN A 88 5.04 1.22 -9.06
C ASN A 88 6.10 1.18 -7.96
N CYS A 89 6.90 2.24 -7.87
CA CYS A 89 8.06 2.32 -6.98
C CYS A 89 8.10 3.67 -6.30
N SER A 90 8.64 3.67 -5.10
CA SER A 90 8.90 4.86 -4.29
C SER A 90 10.22 4.69 -3.55
N TYR A 91 10.75 5.78 -3.04
CA TYR A 91 11.94 5.80 -2.19
C TYR A 91 11.72 6.78 -1.06
N LEU A 92 12.17 6.40 0.14
CA LEU A 92 12.25 7.30 1.29
C LEU A 92 13.43 6.94 2.19
N PRO A 93 14.14 7.94 2.76
CA PRO A 93 15.07 7.71 3.86
C PRO A 93 14.29 7.48 5.16
N ILE A 94 14.82 6.65 6.06
CA ILE A 94 14.23 6.49 7.40
C ILE A 94 14.94 7.47 8.34
N ASP A 95 14.56 8.73 8.25
CA ASP A 95 15.17 9.85 8.98
C ASP A 95 14.15 10.66 9.80
N HIS A 96 12.88 10.27 9.73
CA HIS A 96 11.77 10.84 10.47
C HIS A 96 10.83 9.76 11.01
N ILE A 97 10.15 10.03 12.11
CA ILE A 97 9.22 9.06 12.74
C ILE A 97 8.07 8.66 11.83
N ASP A 98 7.63 9.54 10.94
CA ASP A 98 6.56 9.25 9.97
C ASP A 98 7.01 8.28 8.88
N SER A 99 8.32 8.16 8.59
CA SER A 99 8.83 7.27 7.53
C SER A 99 8.40 5.81 7.71
N PHE A 100 8.20 5.36 8.95
CA PHE A 100 7.71 4.00 9.24
C PHE A 100 6.24 3.81 8.79
N SER A 101 5.38 4.77 9.10
CA SER A 101 3.96 4.73 8.69
C SER A 101 3.80 4.97 7.18
N GLU A 102 4.60 5.85 6.60
CA GLU A 102 4.65 6.07 5.15
C GLU A 102 5.07 4.79 4.41
N THR A 103 6.03 4.03 4.94
CA THR A 103 6.42 2.73 4.39
C THR A 103 5.22 1.77 4.36
N MET A 104 4.50 1.63 5.48
CA MET A 104 3.29 0.80 5.54
C MET A 104 2.25 1.25 4.51
N PHE A 105 1.97 2.55 4.43
CA PHE A 105 1.01 3.13 3.50
C PHE A 105 1.38 2.87 2.03
N LEU A 106 2.64 3.10 1.66
CA LEU A 106 3.13 2.89 0.29
C LEU A 106 3.09 1.42 -0.11
N LEU A 107 3.51 0.51 0.77
CA LEU A 107 3.45 -0.93 0.53
C LEU A 107 2.01 -1.42 0.38
N LEU A 108 1.09 -1.00 1.25
CA LEU A 108 -0.36 -1.33 1.16
C LEU A 108 -1.01 -0.74 -0.10
N SER A 109 -0.51 0.40 -0.57
CA SER A 109 -0.93 0.99 -1.85
C SER A 109 -0.40 0.21 -3.06
N GLY A 110 0.51 -0.73 -2.84
CA GLY A 110 1.09 -1.60 -3.85
C GLY A 110 2.34 -1.03 -4.52
N CYS A 111 3.01 -0.04 -3.92
CA CYS A 111 4.33 0.40 -4.35
C CYS A 111 5.41 -0.56 -3.85
N GLY A 112 6.45 -0.78 -4.65
CA GLY A 112 7.75 -1.21 -4.13
C GLY A 112 8.42 -0.02 -3.43
N VAL A 113 8.99 -0.25 -2.26
CA VAL A 113 9.59 0.82 -1.46
C VAL A 113 11.09 0.59 -1.34
N GLY A 114 11.88 1.43 -2.02
CA GLY A 114 13.29 1.59 -1.73
C GLY A 114 13.46 2.46 -0.50
N TYR A 115 14.30 2.07 0.43
CA TYR A 115 14.52 2.85 1.64
C TYR A 115 15.99 2.89 2.03
N SER A 116 16.37 3.89 2.83
CA SER A 116 17.73 4.02 3.34
C SER A 116 17.73 4.03 4.87
N VAL A 117 18.54 3.14 5.43
CA VAL A 117 18.85 3.06 6.87
C VAL A 117 20.32 3.41 7.13
N GLN A 118 20.92 4.23 6.26
CA GLN A 118 22.28 4.70 6.47
C GLN A 118 22.36 5.52 7.77
N GLN A 119 23.52 5.47 8.43
CA GLN A 119 23.71 6.05 9.76
C GLN A 119 23.33 7.54 9.83
N HIS A 120 23.58 8.31 8.78
CA HIS A 120 23.24 9.74 8.73
C HIS A 120 21.74 10.02 8.59
N HIS A 121 20.93 9.04 8.14
CA HIS A 121 19.49 9.11 8.16
C HIS A 121 18.96 8.67 9.53
N VAL A 122 19.32 7.46 9.97
CA VAL A 122 18.87 6.90 11.25
C VAL A 122 19.27 7.78 12.43
N GLY A 123 20.46 8.43 12.38
CA GLY A 123 20.92 9.36 13.39
C GLY A 123 20.07 10.64 13.56
N ARG A 124 19.12 10.91 12.64
CA ARG A 124 18.13 12.00 12.77
C ARG A 124 16.90 11.60 13.57
N LEU A 125 16.69 10.28 13.77
CA LEU A 125 15.58 9.82 14.58
C LEU A 125 15.74 10.25 16.03
N PRO A 126 14.66 10.59 16.73
CA PRO A 126 14.69 10.90 18.14
C PRO A 126 15.21 9.75 19.00
N HIS A 127 15.68 10.05 20.20
CA HIS A 127 16.04 9.05 21.19
C HIS A 127 14.77 8.35 21.75
N ILE A 128 14.93 7.11 22.13
CA ILE A 128 13.86 6.31 22.75
C ILE A 128 13.48 6.92 24.11
N ILE A 129 12.19 7.08 24.30
CA ILE A 129 11.57 7.41 25.57
C ILE A 129 10.44 6.40 25.80
N LYS A 130 10.70 5.40 26.64
CA LYS A 130 9.71 4.36 26.92
C LYS A 130 8.42 4.90 27.50
N PRO A 131 7.24 4.39 27.06
CA PRO A 131 5.97 4.80 27.62
C PRO A 131 5.82 4.36 29.09
N PHE A 132 4.87 4.95 29.82
CA PHE A 132 4.55 4.52 31.18
C PHE A 132 3.97 3.11 31.20
N GLU A 133 4.55 2.18 31.95
CA GLU A 133 4.08 0.80 32.02
C GLU A 133 2.63 0.65 32.54
N LYS A 134 2.26 1.47 33.53
CA LYS A 134 0.96 1.38 34.22
C LYS A 134 -0.12 2.24 33.58
N ARG A 135 0.18 3.03 32.54
CA ARG A 135 -0.81 3.88 31.86
C ARG A 135 -1.05 3.36 30.47
N HIS A 136 -2.29 3.03 30.16
CA HIS A 136 -2.70 2.52 28.87
C HIS A 136 -3.67 3.48 28.18
N ARG A 137 -3.51 3.65 26.87
CA ARG A 137 -4.43 4.34 25.97
C ARG A 137 -4.92 3.32 24.92
N ARG A 138 -6.23 3.17 24.79
CA ARG A 138 -6.84 2.35 23.73
C ARG A 138 -6.74 3.10 22.41
N PHE A 139 -6.35 2.39 21.35
CA PHE A 139 -6.34 2.87 19.98
C PHE A 139 -7.10 1.87 19.10
N VAL A 140 -8.25 2.30 18.54
CA VAL A 140 -9.06 1.50 17.62
C VAL A 140 -8.48 1.68 16.22
N ILE A 141 -8.16 0.56 15.55
CA ILE A 141 -7.51 0.57 14.23
C ILE A 141 -8.60 0.55 13.16
N GLY A 142 -8.63 1.56 12.29
CA GLY A 142 -9.56 1.63 11.17
C GLY A 142 -9.27 0.55 10.11
N ASP A 143 -10.33 0.05 9.46
CA ASP A 143 -10.26 -0.96 8.39
C ASP A 143 -9.90 -0.31 7.05
N SER A 144 -8.76 0.34 6.97
CA SER A 144 -8.24 1.02 5.78
C SER A 144 -6.71 0.95 5.72
N ILE A 145 -6.13 1.34 4.58
CA ILE A 145 -4.68 1.46 4.41
C ILE A 145 -4.12 2.48 5.40
N GLU A 146 -4.82 3.60 5.53
CA GLU A 146 -4.50 4.68 6.46
C GLU A 146 -4.56 4.19 7.91
N GLY A 147 -5.62 3.46 8.29
CA GLY A 147 -5.77 2.94 9.65
C GLY A 147 -4.64 2.00 10.07
N TRP A 148 -4.13 1.18 9.15
CA TRP A 148 -2.96 0.33 9.40
C TRP A 148 -1.68 1.15 9.53
N ALA A 149 -1.48 2.15 8.67
CA ALA A 149 -0.34 3.07 8.75
C ALA A 149 -0.37 3.89 10.05
N ASP A 150 -1.55 4.36 10.45
CA ASP A 150 -1.75 5.09 11.72
C ASP A 150 -1.45 4.22 12.95
N ALA A 151 -1.75 2.91 12.90
CA ALA A 151 -1.39 1.99 13.97
C ALA A 151 0.13 1.91 14.16
N VAL A 152 0.89 1.82 13.06
CA VAL A 152 2.35 1.87 13.10
C VAL A 152 2.83 3.23 13.61
N LYS A 153 2.27 4.34 13.09
CA LYS A 153 2.61 5.70 13.52
C LYS A 153 2.45 5.87 15.02
N VAL A 154 1.29 5.53 15.56
CA VAL A 154 0.98 5.68 16.99
C VAL A 154 1.90 4.82 17.87
N LEU A 155 2.29 3.62 17.41
CA LEU A 155 3.28 2.80 18.10
C LEU A 155 4.64 3.50 18.12
N ILE A 156 5.17 3.91 16.97
CA ILE A 156 6.47 4.58 16.85
C ILE A 156 6.49 5.89 17.65
N GLU A 157 5.46 6.73 17.54
CA GLU A 157 5.34 7.96 18.31
C GLU A 157 5.33 7.73 19.83
N SER A 158 4.81 6.58 20.27
CA SER A 158 4.77 6.26 21.70
C SER A 158 6.16 6.05 22.32
N TYR A 159 7.19 5.79 21.49
CA TYR A 159 8.59 5.61 21.91
C TYR A 159 9.52 6.73 21.42
N LEU A 160 9.24 7.32 20.26
CA LEU A 160 10.10 8.31 19.59
C LEU A 160 9.51 9.72 19.55
N GLY A 161 8.33 9.93 20.14
CA GLY A 161 7.62 11.22 20.09
C GLY A 161 8.18 12.34 21.01
N GLY A 162 9.39 12.16 21.56
CA GLY A 162 10.09 13.18 22.36
C GLY A 162 9.53 13.40 23.77
N ARG A 163 8.49 12.69 24.17
CA ARG A 163 7.89 12.75 25.51
C ARG A 163 7.35 11.40 25.97
N ARG A 164 7.44 11.14 27.27
CA ARG A 164 6.86 9.91 27.84
C ARG A 164 5.34 9.95 27.80
N CYS A 165 4.73 8.96 27.19
CA CYS A 165 3.29 8.84 27.01
C CYS A 165 2.73 7.52 27.60
N SER A 166 1.43 7.28 27.43
CA SER A 166 0.79 6.02 27.81
C SER A 166 1.15 4.90 26.82
N LYS A 167 1.31 3.67 27.31
CA LYS A 167 1.47 2.48 26.47
C LYS A 167 0.18 2.26 25.64
N ILE A 168 0.34 1.93 24.37
CA ILE A 168 -0.81 1.77 23.47
C ILE A 168 -1.37 0.35 23.59
N LYS A 169 -2.69 0.26 23.77
CA LYS A 169 -3.44 -0.98 23.66
C LYS A 169 -4.25 -0.94 22.36
N PHE A 170 -3.81 -1.68 21.38
CA PHE A 170 -4.46 -1.75 20.08
C PHE A 170 -5.75 -2.56 20.13
N ASP A 171 -6.78 -2.04 19.46
CA ASP A 171 -8.06 -2.67 19.27
C ASP A 171 -8.30 -2.92 17.78
N PHE A 172 -8.49 -4.18 17.42
CA PHE A 172 -8.60 -4.67 16.05
C PHE A 172 -10.05 -4.98 15.66
N SER A 173 -11.03 -4.59 16.48
CA SER A 173 -12.44 -4.98 16.32
C SER A 173 -13.04 -4.52 14.99
N ASP A 174 -12.61 -3.36 14.48
CA ASP A 174 -13.13 -2.77 13.26
C ASP A 174 -12.52 -3.38 11.99
N ILE A 175 -11.40 -4.11 12.11
CA ILE A 175 -10.75 -4.74 10.95
C ILE A 175 -11.58 -5.93 10.47
N ARG A 176 -11.92 -5.93 9.17
CA ARG A 176 -12.66 -7.01 8.52
C ARG A 176 -11.98 -8.37 8.71
N PRO A 177 -12.76 -9.46 8.79
CA PRO A 177 -12.22 -10.80 8.99
C PRO A 177 -11.44 -11.28 7.75
N LYS A 178 -10.54 -12.25 7.97
CA LYS A 178 -9.82 -12.96 6.90
C LYS A 178 -10.79 -13.55 5.88
N GLY A 179 -10.50 -13.32 4.61
CA GLY A 179 -11.29 -13.84 3.49
C GLY A 179 -12.37 -12.88 2.97
N ALA A 180 -12.66 -11.77 3.66
CA ALA A 180 -13.59 -10.75 3.16
C ALA A 180 -13.10 -10.16 1.83
N ARG A 181 -14.04 -9.86 0.90
CA ARG A 181 -13.69 -9.33 -0.42
C ARG A 181 -13.20 -7.88 -0.33
N LEU A 182 -12.11 -7.60 -1.02
CA LEU A 182 -11.56 -6.24 -1.13
C LEU A 182 -12.15 -5.55 -2.36
N VAL A 183 -12.92 -4.48 -2.13
CA VAL A 183 -13.68 -3.78 -3.18
C VAL A 183 -12.77 -2.97 -4.12
N THR A 184 -11.73 -2.33 -3.58
CA THR A 184 -10.89 -1.38 -4.34
C THR A 184 -9.73 -2.04 -5.07
N SER A 185 -9.18 -3.12 -4.55
CA SER A 185 -7.97 -3.77 -5.08
C SER A 185 -8.22 -5.17 -5.65
N GLY A 186 -9.40 -5.73 -5.40
CA GLY A 186 -9.68 -7.13 -5.67
C GLY A 186 -8.95 -8.07 -4.69
N GLY A 187 -9.30 -9.35 -4.68
CA GLY A 187 -8.73 -10.33 -3.76
C GLY A 187 -9.45 -10.40 -2.42
N LYS A 188 -8.82 -11.05 -1.45
CA LYS A 188 -9.38 -11.33 -0.11
C LYS A 188 -8.57 -10.65 0.98
N ALA A 189 -9.25 -10.15 2.01
CA ALA A 189 -8.61 -9.52 3.17
C ALA A 189 -7.80 -10.54 3.98
N PRO A 190 -6.63 -10.14 4.52
CA PRO A 190 -5.81 -11.00 5.38
C PRO A 190 -6.38 -11.15 6.79
N GLY A 191 -7.28 -10.26 7.20
CA GLY A 191 -7.73 -10.12 8.57
C GLY A 191 -6.72 -9.36 9.45
N PRO A 192 -6.96 -9.23 10.75
CA PRO A 192 -6.14 -8.43 11.66
C PRO A 192 -4.80 -9.07 12.05
N GLN A 193 -4.63 -10.38 11.86
CA GLN A 193 -3.51 -11.14 12.42
C GLN A 193 -2.13 -10.64 11.94
N PRO A 194 -1.89 -10.36 10.63
CA PRO A 194 -0.58 -9.88 10.17
C PRO A 194 -0.17 -8.55 10.81
N LEU A 195 -1.10 -7.61 10.95
CA LEU A 195 -0.83 -6.33 11.61
C LEU A 195 -0.54 -6.52 13.10
N LYS A 196 -1.29 -7.40 13.77
CA LYS A 196 -1.08 -7.72 15.18
C LYS A 196 0.33 -8.27 15.42
N GLU A 197 0.78 -9.20 14.59
CA GLU A 197 2.14 -9.76 14.67
C GLU A 197 3.21 -8.71 14.40
N CYS A 198 3.01 -7.84 13.40
CA CYS A 198 3.90 -6.73 13.11
C CYS A 198 4.05 -5.80 14.32
N LEU A 199 2.95 -5.31 14.87
CA LEU A 199 2.97 -4.39 16.01
C LEU A 199 3.64 -4.99 17.24
N VAL A 200 3.42 -6.29 17.51
CA VAL A 200 4.08 -7.02 18.62
C VAL A 200 5.58 -7.10 18.40
N LYS A 201 6.04 -7.45 17.18
CA LYS A 201 7.47 -7.58 16.87
C LYS A 201 8.17 -6.22 16.93
N VAL A 202 7.58 -5.19 16.33
CA VAL A 202 8.09 -3.81 16.37
C VAL A 202 8.18 -3.32 17.82
N GLN A 203 7.12 -3.51 18.60
CA GLN A 203 7.11 -3.15 20.00
C GLN A 203 8.20 -3.89 20.78
N GLY A 204 8.45 -5.17 20.50
CA GLY A 204 9.52 -5.94 21.11
C GLY A 204 10.91 -5.36 20.88
N ILE A 205 11.20 -4.87 19.66
CA ILE A 205 12.45 -4.18 19.36
C ILE A 205 12.57 -2.90 20.20
N LEU A 206 11.50 -2.09 20.26
CA LEU A 206 11.48 -0.83 21.00
C LEU A 206 11.56 -1.03 22.52
N ASP A 207 10.89 -2.05 23.07
CA ASP A 207 10.90 -2.39 24.50
C ASP A 207 12.29 -2.86 24.96
N ASN A 208 13.10 -3.49 24.08
CA ASN A 208 14.45 -3.95 24.38
C ASN A 208 15.49 -2.81 24.44
N LYS A 209 15.17 -1.60 23.99
CA LYS A 209 16.06 -0.46 24.07
C LYS A 209 16.08 0.16 25.46
N GLU A 210 17.18 0.80 25.82
CA GLU A 210 17.25 1.63 27.02
C GLU A 210 16.73 3.04 26.74
N ASP A 211 16.11 3.68 27.76
CA ASP A 211 15.70 5.09 27.67
C ASP A 211 16.91 5.98 27.33
N GLY A 212 16.71 6.91 26.41
CA GLY A 212 17.75 7.85 25.98
C GLY A 212 18.71 7.31 24.91
N THR A 213 18.57 6.05 24.46
CA THR A 213 19.35 5.50 23.35
C THR A 213 18.68 5.76 22.00
N GLN A 214 19.45 5.64 20.93
CA GLN A 214 18.92 5.68 19.56
C GLN A 214 18.79 4.27 18.97
N LEU A 215 17.92 4.12 17.97
CA LEU A 215 17.88 2.92 17.15
C LEU A 215 19.13 2.81 16.29
N THR A 216 19.62 1.60 16.12
CA THR A 216 20.69 1.29 15.16
C THR A 216 20.11 1.09 13.75
N SER A 217 20.96 1.18 12.72
CA SER A 217 20.56 0.91 11.33
C SER A 217 19.96 -0.49 11.17
N LEU A 218 20.45 -1.50 11.89
CA LEU A 218 19.92 -2.87 11.86
C LEU A 218 18.52 -2.94 12.48
N GLU A 219 18.31 -2.35 13.65
CA GLU A 219 16.99 -2.34 14.31
C GLU A 219 15.95 -1.61 13.47
N VAL A 220 16.33 -0.49 12.83
CA VAL A 220 15.43 0.22 11.90
C VAL A 220 15.10 -0.65 10.67
N HIS A 221 16.10 -1.35 10.11
CA HIS A 221 15.89 -2.31 9.03
C HIS A 221 14.92 -3.41 9.43
N ASP A 222 15.10 -4.01 10.61
CA ASP A 222 14.22 -5.07 11.12
C ASP A 222 12.78 -4.59 11.31
N ILE A 223 12.59 -3.37 11.81
CA ILE A 223 11.27 -2.73 11.91
C ILE A 223 10.61 -2.62 10.53
N ILE A 224 11.33 -2.13 9.52
CA ILE A 224 10.83 -2.00 8.14
C ILE A 224 10.48 -3.39 7.56
N CYS A 225 11.31 -4.40 7.80
CA CYS A 225 11.02 -5.77 7.38
C CYS A 225 9.75 -6.33 8.04
N HIS A 226 9.51 -6.09 9.31
CA HIS A 226 8.28 -6.50 9.98
C HIS A 226 7.03 -5.79 9.45
N ILE A 227 7.17 -4.51 9.06
CA ILE A 227 6.10 -3.76 8.38
C ILE A 227 5.78 -4.42 7.02
N ALA A 228 6.80 -4.79 6.25
CA ALA A 228 6.61 -5.43 4.96
C ALA A 228 5.97 -6.82 5.08
N ASP A 229 6.36 -7.62 6.09
CA ASP A 229 5.76 -8.93 6.35
C ASP A 229 4.26 -8.84 6.58
N ALA A 230 3.78 -7.81 7.27
CA ALA A 230 2.34 -7.59 7.48
C ALA A 230 1.61 -7.35 6.15
N VAL A 231 2.25 -6.70 5.19
CA VAL A 231 1.67 -6.42 3.86
C VAL A 231 1.71 -7.65 2.97
N LEU A 232 2.77 -8.47 3.04
CA LEU A 232 2.90 -9.74 2.29
C LEU A 232 1.75 -10.70 2.57
N ALA A 233 1.37 -10.83 3.83
CA ALA A 233 0.25 -11.68 4.24
C ALA A 233 -1.10 -11.19 3.71
N GLY A 234 -1.18 -9.95 3.21
CA GLY A 234 -2.40 -9.30 2.70
C GLY A 234 -2.88 -9.76 1.33
N GLY A 235 -2.15 -10.60 0.61
CA GLY A 235 -2.65 -11.33 -0.58
C GLY A 235 -2.86 -10.55 -1.87
N ILE A 236 -2.69 -9.22 -1.90
CA ILE A 236 -2.96 -8.41 -3.10
C ILE A 236 -1.70 -8.17 -3.93
N ARG A 237 -0.56 -8.01 -3.29
CA ARG A 237 0.78 -7.96 -3.90
C ARG A 237 1.82 -8.46 -2.91
N ARG A 238 2.88 -9.02 -3.44
CA ARG A 238 4.09 -9.23 -2.67
C ARG A 238 4.63 -7.85 -2.33
N ALA A 239 4.84 -7.55 -1.05
CA ALA A 239 5.61 -6.40 -0.65
C ALA A 239 6.96 -6.48 -1.36
N ALA A 240 7.41 -5.36 -1.90
CA ALA A 240 8.72 -5.22 -2.51
C ALA A 240 9.47 -4.15 -1.73
N LEU A 241 10.44 -4.59 -0.93
CA LEU A 241 11.43 -3.74 -0.31
C LEU A 241 12.71 -3.79 -1.12
#